data_6cdb503ad88eac5acae20f72a873a659
#
_entry.id   6cdb503ad88eac5acae20f72a873a659
#
_cell.length_a   1.000
_cell.length_b   1.000
_cell.length_c   1.000
_cell.angle_alpha   90.00
_cell.angle_beta   90.00
_cell.angle_gamma   90.00
#
_symmetry.space_group_name_H-M   'P 1'
#
loop_
_entity.id
_entity.type
_entity.pdbx_description
1 polymer ?
#
loop_
_entity_poly.entity_id
_entity_poly.type
_entity_poly.pdbx_seq_one_letter_code
_entity_poly.pdbx_strand_id
1 'polypeptide(L)'
;MEKLNGNPAWMVQALWNCCLVNMQVYPVKVPNWVQKLIPSALWHFPRHEKVLYLSFDDGPSPELTSWILETLDQWQAKATFFCVGENIDKYPHLYREITLRGHTIGNHSYNHLNGWTTSNKHYFQNVARNAEQTGARLYRPPYGKLKPSQINYLKKHYQLVYWDVLSGDFDVELSPDDCLQNILRHSRGGSIVVLHDNSKSAKTVNYVLPRLLEYYIERGWELRKIDPNYGN
;
A
#
# COMPACT_ATOMS: atom_id res chain seq x y z
N MET A 1 42.88 -10.45 -0.89
CA MET A 1 41.56 -11.12 -1.01
C MET A 1 40.60 -10.39 -0.05
N GLU A 2 39.99 -9.29 -0.52
CA GLU A 2 38.98 -8.56 0.25
C GLU A 2 37.63 -9.30 0.15
N LYS A 3 37.08 -9.67 1.28
CA LYS A 3 35.74 -10.23 1.37
C LYS A 3 34.72 -9.18 1.01
N LEU A 4 34.09 -9.28 -0.14
CA LEU A 4 32.93 -8.53 -0.53
C LEU A 4 31.78 -8.87 0.44
N ASN A 5 31.62 -8.05 1.48
CA ASN A 5 30.44 -8.07 2.32
C ASN A 5 29.24 -7.52 1.51
N GLY A 6 28.56 -8.43 0.83
CA GLY A 6 27.39 -8.12 0.02
C GLY A 6 26.21 -7.72 0.91
N ASN A 7 26.04 -6.43 1.13
CA ASN A 7 24.83 -5.90 1.74
C ASN A 7 23.69 -5.93 0.69
N PRO A 8 22.60 -6.67 0.89
CA PRO A 8 21.53 -6.82 -0.11
C PRO A 8 20.78 -5.51 -0.44
N ALA A 9 21.02 -4.44 0.31
CA ALA A 9 20.38 -3.14 0.09
C ALA A 9 20.70 -2.49 -1.26
N TRP A 10 21.92 -2.68 -1.81
CA TRP A 10 22.28 -2.16 -3.13
C TRP A 10 21.57 -2.92 -4.26
N MET A 11 21.26 -4.20 -4.05
CA MET A 11 20.49 -5.00 -5.02
C MET A 11 19.04 -4.50 -5.13
N VAL A 12 18.41 -4.16 -4.00
CA VAL A 12 17.07 -3.56 -4.01
C VAL A 12 17.11 -2.21 -4.73
N GLN A 13 18.14 -1.40 -4.48
CA GLN A 13 18.34 -0.11 -5.14
C GLN A 13 18.64 -0.27 -6.65
N ALA A 14 19.41 -1.28 -7.02
CA ALA A 14 19.73 -1.57 -8.43
C ALA A 14 18.49 -1.97 -9.24
N LEU A 15 17.56 -2.70 -8.64
CA LEU A 15 16.32 -3.12 -9.32
C LEU A 15 15.36 -1.95 -9.59
N TRP A 16 15.37 -0.94 -8.73
CA TRP A 16 14.57 0.27 -8.94
C TRP A 16 15.27 1.28 -9.87
N ASN A 17 16.59 1.15 -10.07
CA ASN A 17 17.37 2.05 -10.93
C ASN A 17 17.71 1.43 -12.29
N CYS A 18 17.49 0.14 -12.51
CA CYS A 18 17.86 -0.55 -13.75
C CYS A 18 16.76 -0.50 -14.79
N CYS A 19 16.42 0.70 -15.28
CA CYS A 19 15.80 0.89 -16.59
C CYS A 19 15.90 2.37 -16.98
N LEU A 20 17.07 2.75 -17.48
CA LEU A 20 17.25 3.96 -18.29
C LEU A 20 16.83 3.66 -19.74
N VAL A 21 15.55 3.51 -19.96
CA VAL A 21 14.86 3.83 -21.20
C VAL A 21 13.46 4.23 -20.75
N ASN A 22 12.88 5.28 -21.25
CA ASN A 22 11.62 5.97 -20.93
C ASN A 22 10.35 5.10 -20.77
N MET A 23 10.44 3.98 -20.07
CA MET A 23 9.32 3.21 -19.57
C MET A 23 9.51 3.06 -18.04
N GLN A 24 8.63 3.68 -17.25
CA GLN A 24 8.56 3.42 -15.82
C GLN A 24 8.14 1.96 -15.59
N VAL A 25 9.10 1.05 -15.50
CA VAL A 25 8.82 -0.37 -15.26
C VAL A 25 8.78 -0.61 -13.76
N TYR A 26 7.59 -0.63 -13.20
CA TYR A 26 7.35 -1.14 -11.85
C TYR A 26 6.79 -2.58 -11.96
N PRO A 27 7.19 -3.52 -11.08
CA PRO A 27 6.63 -4.86 -11.10
C PRO A 27 5.19 -4.84 -10.58
N VAL A 28 4.24 -5.22 -11.42
CA VAL A 28 2.83 -5.40 -11.02
C VAL A 28 2.74 -6.41 -9.88
N LYS A 29 3.47 -7.53 -10.01
CA LYS A 29 3.58 -8.54 -8.96
C LYS A 29 4.98 -8.52 -8.37
N VAL A 30 5.05 -8.36 -7.04
CA VAL A 30 6.34 -8.40 -6.34
C VAL A 30 6.90 -9.83 -6.35
N PRO A 31 8.10 -10.07 -6.93
CA PRO A 31 8.70 -11.38 -6.97
C PRO A 31 8.98 -11.94 -5.56
N ASN A 32 8.82 -13.26 -5.37
CA ASN A 32 9.01 -13.90 -4.07
C ASN A 32 10.42 -13.69 -3.47
N TRP A 33 11.45 -13.57 -4.30
CA TRP A 33 12.80 -13.32 -3.82
C TRP A 33 12.95 -11.90 -3.22
N VAL A 34 12.23 -10.90 -3.74
CA VAL A 34 12.17 -9.55 -3.15
C VAL A 34 11.51 -9.60 -1.78
N GLN A 35 10.40 -10.35 -1.66
CA GLN A 35 9.71 -10.52 -0.37
C GLN A 35 10.62 -11.15 0.69
N LYS A 36 11.50 -12.08 0.30
CA LYS A 36 12.49 -12.71 1.19
C LYS A 36 13.57 -11.74 1.70
N LEU A 37 13.75 -10.57 1.08
CA LEU A 37 14.70 -9.56 1.57
C LEU A 37 14.19 -8.82 2.81
N ILE A 38 12.86 -8.77 2.99
CA ILE A 38 12.23 -8.17 4.17
C ILE A 38 11.20 -9.17 4.75
N PRO A 39 11.68 -10.26 5.37
CA PRO A 39 10.82 -11.33 5.86
C PRO A 39 9.92 -10.91 7.04
N SER A 40 10.25 -9.81 7.70
CA SER A 40 9.43 -9.21 8.76
C SER A 40 8.26 -8.38 8.25
N ALA A 41 8.13 -8.20 6.94
CA ALA A 41 7.02 -7.45 6.36
C ALA A 41 5.89 -8.39 5.93
N LEU A 42 4.67 -7.90 6.06
CA LEU A 42 3.48 -8.55 5.53
C LEU A 42 3.34 -8.18 4.04
N TRP A 43 3.51 -9.18 3.16
CA TRP A 43 3.38 -9.03 1.71
C TRP A 43 2.05 -9.56 1.19
N HIS A 44 1.55 -10.60 1.82
CA HIS A 44 0.27 -11.26 1.53
C HIS A 44 -0.13 -12.13 2.72
N PHE A 45 -1.37 -12.56 2.75
CA PHE A 45 -1.94 -13.53 3.68
C PHE A 45 -1.84 -14.98 3.13
N PRO A 46 -2.20 -15.99 3.91
CA PRO A 46 -2.28 -17.37 3.45
C PRO A 46 -3.15 -17.52 2.19
N ARG A 47 -2.75 -18.42 1.28
CA ARG A 47 -3.30 -18.52 -0.07
C ARG A 47 -4.53 -19.42 -0.24
N HIS A 48 -4.95 -20.08 0.83
CA HIS A 48 -6.00 -21.11 0.77
C HIS A 48 -7.44 -20.55 0.81
N GLU A 49 -7.61 -19.28 1.16
CA GLU A 49 -8.92 -18.64 1.21
C GLU A 49 -9.15 -17.74 -0.02
N LYS A 50 -10.42 -17.67 -0.45
CA LYS A 50 -10.86 -16.70 -1.47
C LYS A 50 -11.05 -15.32 -0.83
N VAL A 51 -9.97 -14.73 -0.34
CA VAL A 51 -9.96 -13.41 0.30
C VAL A 51 -8.98 -12.51 -0.43
N LEU A 52 -9.40 -11.29 -0.71
CA LEU A 52 -8.56 -10.22 -1.23
C LEU A 52 -8.52 -9.08 -0.23
N TYR A 53 -7.33 -8.52 -0.01
CA TYR A 53 -7.12 -7.38 0.89
C TYR A 53 -6.86 -6.14 0.05
N LEU A 54 -7.89 -5.29 -0.08
CA LEU A 54 -7.74 -3.99 -0.75
C LEU A 54 -7.09 -2.99 0.18
N SER A 55 -6.16 -2.23 -0.35
CA SER A 55 -5.55 -1.13 0.37
C SER A 55 -5.41 0.11 -0.51
N PHE A 56 -5.60 1.28 0.10
CA PHE A 56 -5.52 2.58 -0.53
C PHE A 56 -4.44 3.40 0.16
N ASP A 57 -3.51 3.94 -0.62
CA ASP A 57 -2.42 4.77 -0.12
C ASP A 57 -2.70 6.26 -0.42
N ASP A 58 -1.97 7.16 0.23
CA ASP A 58 -1.91 8.61 0.05
C ASP A 58 -3.08 9.42 0.64
N GLY A 59 -4.26 8.86 0.79
CA GLY A 59 -5.43 9.57 1.29
C GLY A 59 -5.30 10.11 2.73
N PRO A 60 -6.38 10.73 3.26
CA PRO A 60 -7.64 10.98 2.56
C PRO A 60 -7.55 12.13 1.55
N SER A 61 -8.33 12.05 0.48
CA SER A 61 -8.45 13.09 -0.55
C SER A 61 -9.90 13.52 -0.78
N PRO A 62 -10.16 14.83 -0.97
CA PRO A 62 -11.54 15.32 -1.12
C PRO A 62 -12.21 14.85 -2.42
N GLU A 63 -11.40 14.51 -3.43
CA GLU A 63 -11.90 14.12 -4.74
C GLU A 63 -12.32 12.66 -4.81
N LEU A 64 -11.77 11.78 -3.93
CA LEU A 64 -11.89 10.35 -4.13
C LEU A 64 -12.33 9.56 -2.89
N THR A 65 -11.90 9.93 -1.68
CA THR A 65 -12.14 9.13 -0.46
C THR A 65 -13.61 8.79 -0.24
N SER A 66 -14.51 9.79 -0.23
CA SER A 66 -15.94 9.55 0.01
C SER A 66 -16.54 8.62 -1.03
N TRP A 67 -16.18 8.79 -2.31
CA TRP A 67 -16.66 7.93 -3.39
C TRP A 67 -16.16 6.48 -3.23
N ILE A 68 -14.88 6.28 -2.83
CA ILE A 68 -14.35 4.94 -2.53
C ILE A 68 -15.16 4.29 -1.41
N LEU A 69 -15.43 5.03 -0.33
CA LEU A 69 -16.16 4.53 0.82
C LEU A 69 -17.60 4.14 0.46
N GLU A 70 -18.30 4.98 -0.30
CA GLU A 70 -19.64 4.68 -0.81
C GLU A 70 -19.66 3.45 -1.71
N THR A 71 -18.68 3.33 -2.60
CA THR A 71 -18.52 2.18 -3.49
C THR A 71 -18.27 0.90 -2.69
N LEU A 72 -17.38 0.92 -1.69
CA LEU A 72 -17.12 -0.24 -0.82
C LEU A 72 -18.35 -0.66 0.00
N ASP A 73 -19.15 0.30 0.48
CA ASP A 73 -20.36 0.01 1.26
C ASP A 73 -21.44 -0.67 0.40
N GLN A 74 -21.61 -0.26 -0.86
CA GLN A 74 -22.54 -0.91 -1.79
C GLN A 74 -22.29 -2.42 -1.94
N TRP A 75 -21.03 -2.84 -1.82
CA TRP A 75 -20.61 -4.23 -1.93
C TRP A 75 -20.30 -4.89 -0.57
N GLN A 76 -20.59 -4.21 0.54
CA GLN A 76 -20.25 -4.66 1.91
C GLN A 76 -18.77 -5.04 2.07
N ALA A 77 -17.90 -4.44 1.26
CA ALA A 77 -16.47 -4.67 1.26
C ALA A 77 -15.77 -3.80 2.32
N LYS A 78 -14.68 -4.33 2.89
CA LYS A 78 -13.82 -3.55 3.80
C LYS A 78 -12.40 -3.48 3.26
N ALA A 79 -11.73 -2.36 3.51
CA ALA A 79 -10.38 -2.06 3.01
C ALA A 79 -9.50 -1.46 4.10
N THR A 80 -8.21 -1.30 3.79
CA THR A 80 -7.23 -0.64 4.65
C THR A 80 -6.75 0.63 3.96
N PHE A 81 -6.76 1.75 4.68
CA PHE A 81 -6.31 3.05 4.18
C PHE A 81 -5.01 3.45 4.87
N PHE A 82 -3.92 3.52 4.13
CA PHE A 82 -2.64 4.04 4.60
C PHE A 82 -2.61 5.55 4.38
N CYS A 83 -2.98 6.27 5.45
CA CYS A 83 -3.23 7.69 5.37
C CYS A 83 -1.95 8.51 5.60
N VAL A 84 -1.76 9.56 4.80
CA VAL A 84 -0.73 10.58 4.97
C VAL A 84 -1.20 11.58 6.04
N GLY A 85 -0.38 11.83 7.08
CA GLY A 85 -0.77 12.64 8.22
C GLY A 85 -1.13 14.08 7.87
N GLU A 86 -0.42 14.68 6.93
CA GLU A 86 -0.76 16.01 6.41
C GLU A 86 -2.16 16.08 5.77
N ASN A 87 -2.59 14.99 5.12
CA ASN A 87 -3.93 14.90 4.53
C ASN A 87 -4.99 14.67 5.60
N ILE A 88 -4.67 13.97 6.69
CA ILE A 88 -5.55 13.86 7.85
C ILE A 88 -5.82 15.24 8.45
N ASP A 89 -4.78 16.07 8.61
CA ASP A 89 -4.94 17.45 9.13
C ASP A 89 -5.79 18.32 8.20
N LYS A 90 -5.62 18.17 6.88
CA LYS A 90 -6.39 18.92 5.87
C LYS A 90 -7.87 18.47 5.79
N TYR A 91 -8.12 17.17 5.95
CA TYR A 91 -9.43 16.55 5.74
C TYR A 91 -9.85 15.64 6.90
N PRO A 92 -9.93 16.15 8.13
CA PRO A 92 -10.20 15.34 9.32
C PRO A 92 -11.59 14.69 9.31
N HIS A 93 -12.53 15.24 8.60
CA HIS A 93 -13.86 14.65 8.42
C HIS A 93 -13.81 13.37 7.59
N LEU A 94 -13.02 13.32 6.51
CA LEU A 94 -12.83 12.13 5.68
C LEU A 94 -12.11 11.01 6.45
N TYR A 95 -11.06 11.36 7.19
CA TYR A 95 -10.40 10.41 8.08
C TYR A 95 -11.37 9.77 9.08
N ARG A 96 -12.24 10.60 9.69
CA ARG A 96 -13.28 10.10 10.62
C ARG A 96 -14.27 9.20 9.89
N GLU A 97 -14.66 9.54 8.67
CA GLU A 97 -15.56 8.75 7.85
C GLU A 97 -15.00 7.35 7.54
N ILE A 98 -13.72 7.24 7.16
CA ILE A 98 -13.04 5.95 6.97
C ILE A 98 -13.18 5.07 8.21
N THR A 99 -12.93 5.65 9.38
CA THR A 99 -12.99 4.94 10.66
C THR A 99 -14.41 4.51 11.03
N LEU A 100 -15.40 5.41 10.91
CA LEU A 100 -16.80 5.14 11.24
C LEU A 100 -17.41 4.05 10.36
N ARG A 101 -17.00 3.96 9.09
CA ARG A 101 -17.43 2.89 8.18
C ARG A 101 -16.69 1.58 8.41
N GLY A 102 -15.85 1.48 9.44
CA GLY A 102 -15.23 0.25 9.90
C GLY A 102 -14.05 -0.24 9.08
N HIS A 103 -13.41 0.60 8.29
CA HIS A 103 -12.16 0.31 7.60
C HIS A 103 -10.96 0.34 8.58
N THR A 104 -9.82 -0.22 8.19
CA THR A 104 -8.59 -0.14 8.97
C THR A 104 -7.77 1.06 8.52
N ILE A 105 -7.21 1.80 9.48
CA ILE A 105 -6.24 2.86 9.24
C ILE A 105 -4.82 2.30 9.39
N GLY A 106 -3.96 2.62 8.43
CA GLY A 106 -2.52 2.42 8.48
C GLY A 106 -1.79 3.77 8.40
N ASN A 107 -0.57 3.79 8.90
CA ASN A 107 0.33 4.94 8.85
C ASN A 107 1.09 4.98 7.51
N HIS A 108 1.03 6.10 6.78
CA HIS A 108 1.78 6.32 5.53
C HIS A 108 2.76 7.49 5.65
N SER A 109 3.36 7.67 6.84
CA SER A 109 4.15 8.83 7.26
C SER A 109 3.36 10.15 7.26
N TYR A 110 3.93 11.22 7.82
CA TYR A 110 3.21 12.48 7.92
C TYR A 110 3.25 13.29 6.61
N ASN A 111 4.44 13.37 5.95
CA ASN A 111 4.63 14.14 4.70
C ASN A 111 4.99 13.25 3.50
N HIS A 112 4.65 11.98 3.52
CA HIS A 112 4.94 11.05 2.41
C HIS A 112 6.43 11.02 2.01
N LEU A 113 7.33 10.97 3.00
CA LEU A 113 8.78 11.06 2.77
C LEU A 113 9.35 9.78 2.14
N ASN A 114 10.28 9.96 1.19
CA ASN A 114 11.05 8.86 0.64
C ASN A 114 12.15 8.41 1.62
N GLY A 115 12.07 7.16 2.10
CA GLY A 115 13.01 6.63 3.09
C GLY A 115 14.46 6.63 2.61
N TRP A 116 14.71 6.37 1.30
CA TRP A 116 16.07 6.31 0.78
C TRP A 116 16.80 7.64 0.78
N THR A 117 16.09 8.75 0.56
CA THR A 117 16.70 10.09 0.47
C THR A 117 16.60 10.87 1.77
N THR A 118 15.79 10.41 2.74
CA THR A 118 15.58 11.10 4.01
C THR A 118 16.52 10.54 5.09
N SER A 119 17.05 11.41 5.96
CA SER A 119 17.84 10.98 7.13
C SER A 119 16.98 10.15 8.08
N ASN A 120 17.58 9.18 8.79
CA ASN A 120 16.84 8.31 9.71
C ASN A 120 16.09 9.10 10.78
N LYS A 121 16.74 10.09 11.39
CA LYS A 121 16.14 10.92 12.45
C LYS A 121 14.86 11.60 11.94
N HIS A 122 14.95 12.29 10.82
CA HIS A 122 13.80 13.00 10.24
C HIS A 122 12.70 12.04 9.79
N TYR A 123 13.08 10.90 9.21
CA TYR A 123 12.14 9.88 8.77
C TYR A 123 11.34 9.31 9.96
N PHE A 124 12.01 8.92 11.04
CA PHE A 124 11.36 8.38 12.24
C PHE A 124 10.44 9.39 12.92
N GLN A 125 10.87 10.66 13.03
CA GLN A 125 10.01 11.73 13.55
C GLN A 125 8.74 11.91 12.71
N ASN A 126 8.87 11.82 11.40
CA ASN A 126 7.75 11.96 10.48
C ASN A 126 6.75 10.79 10.60
N VAL A 127 7.24 9.56 10.74
CA VAL A 127 6.40 8.38 10.99
C VAL A 127 5.71 8.46 12.35
N ALA A 128 6.46 8.86 13.41
CA ALA A 128 5.90 9.00 14.74
C ALA A 128 4.80 10.06 14.82
N ARG A 129 4.99 11.20 14.15
CA ARG A 129 3.98 12.26 14.09
C ARG A 129 2.64 11.76 13.51
N ASN A 130 2.68 10.96 12.47
CA ASN A 130 1.45 10.35 11.94
C ASN A 130 0.85 9.33 12.92
N ALA A 131 1.70 8.56 13.60
CA ALA A 131 1.22 7.59 14.58
C ALA A 131 0.54 8.24 15.80
N GLU A 132 0.97 9.43 16.23
CA GLU A 132 0.31 10.23 17.27
C GLU A 132 -1.12 10.62 16.88
N GLN A 133 -1.37 10.87 15.58
CA GLN A 133 -2.71 11.18 15.07
C GLN A 133 -3.58 9.93 14.93
N THR A 134 -3.01 8.82 14.48
CA THR A 134 -3.78 7.66 14.03
C THR A 134 -3.85 6.52 15.04
N GLY A 135 -2.87 6.40 15.94
CA GLY A 135 -2.68 5.22 16.78
C GLY A 135 -2.39 3.94 15.96
N ALA A 136 -2.09 4.07 14.67
CA ALA A 136 -1.99 2.93 13.76
C ALA A 136 -0.79 2.03 14.09
N ARG A 137 -1.04 0.71 14.10
CA ARG A 137 -0.01 -0.33 14.25
C ARG A 137 0.54 -0.81 12.91
N LEU A 138 -0.22 -0.63 11.84
CA LEU A 138 0.22 -0.94 10.48
C LEU A 138 0.98 0.25 9.91
N TYR A 139 2.11 -0.02 9.27
CA TYR A 139 2.89 1.00 8.60
C TYR A 139 3.25 0.54 7.18
N ARG A 140 2.95 1.38 6.19
CA ARG A 140 3.41 1.19 4.81
C ARG A 140 4.34 2.33 4.45
N PRO A 141 5.59 2.03 4.02
CA PRO A 141 6.52 3.08 3.63
C PRO A 141 6.12 3.69 2.29
N PRO A 142 6.13 5.03 2.17
CA PRO A 142 5.95 5.70 0.90
C PRO A 142 6.91 5.14 -0.17
N TYR A 143 6.39 4.94 -1.39
CA TYR A 143 7.12 4.35 -2.52
C TYR A 143 7.63 2.91 -2.27
N GLY A 144 7.30 2.26 -1.16
CA GLY A 144 7.90 1.00 -0.73
C GLY A 144 9.38 1.11 -0.32
N LYS A 145 9.91 2.32 -0.10
CA LYS A 145 11.35 2.60 0.02
C LYS A 145 11.78 2.81 1.47
N LEU A 146 12.55 1.86 2.01
CA LEU A 146 13.20 1.94 3.32
C LEU A 146 14.68 1.55 3.24
N LYS A 147 15.51 2.25 4.01
CA LYS A 147 16.89 1.81 4.32
C LYS A 147 16.85 0.61 5.27
N PRO A 148 17.85 -0.30 5.26
CA PRO A 148 17.92 -1.40 6.22
C PRO A 148 17.85 -0.96 7.67
N SER A 149 18.48 0.18 8.01
CA SER A 149 18.42 0.77 9.35
C SER A 149 16.99 1.21 9.73
N GLN A 150 16.22 1.73 8.77
CA GLN A 150 14.83 2.12 8.97
C GLN A 150 13.93 0.90 9.16
N ILE A 151 14.11 -0.15 8.36
CA ILE A 151 13.40 -1.43 8.52
C ILE A 151 13.66 -2.00 9.93
N ASN A 152 14.94 -2.06 10.35
CA ASN A 152 15.32 -2.63 11.64
C ASN A 152 14.76 -1.86 12.84
N TYR A 153 14.54 -0.57 12.71
CA TYR A 153 13.89 0.25 13.73
C TYR A 153 12.36 0.09 13.69
N LEU A 154 11.75 0.34 12.53
CA LEU A 154 10.28 0.43 12.40
C LEU A 154 9.57 -0.90 12.67
N LYS A 155 10.16 -2.05 12.28
CA LYS A 155 9.58 -3.37 12.56
C LYS A 155 9.43 -3.71 14.06
N LYS A 156 10.06 -2.95 14.95
CA LYS A 156 9.92 -3.11 16.42
C LYS A 156 8.69 -2.40 16.96
N HIS A 157 8.14 -1.46 16.20
CA HIS A 157 7.05 -0.59 16.61
C HIS A 157 5.78 -0.77 15.78
N TYR A 158 5.95 -1.28 14.54
CA TYR A 158 4.87 -1.43 13.56
C TYR A 158 4.95 -2.76 12.85
N GLN A 159 3.79 -3.31 12.46
CA GLN A 159 3.73 -4.30 11.40
C GLN A 159 3.97 -3.58 10.06
N LEU A 160 5.11 -3.86 9.44
CA LEU A 160 5.39 -3.35 8.10
C LEU A 160 4.49 -4.06 7.08
N VAL A 161 3.72 -3.31 6.31
CA VAL A 161 2.82 -3.84 5.30
C VAL A 161 3.26 -3.36 3.92
N TYR A 162 3.60 -4.30 3.09
CA TYR A 162 3.85 -4.08 1.67
C TYR A 162 2.67 -4.59 0.85
N TRP A 163 2.92 -5.06 -0.35
CA TRP A 163 1.90 -5.57 -1.26
C TRP A 163 2.42 -6.73 -2.09
N ASP A 164 1.50 -7.49 -2.59
CA ASP A 164 1.73 -8.57 -3.53
C ASP A 164 1.45 -8.12 -4.97
N VAL A 165 0.43 -7.25 -5.11
CA VAL A 165 0.00 -6.72 -6.39
C VAL A 165 -0.10 -5.20 -6.34
N LEU A 166 0.61 -4.54 -7.25
CA LEU A 166 0.56 -3.11 -7.48
C LEU A 166 -0.30 -2.86 -8.73
N SER A 167 -1.39 -2.15 -8.59
CA SER A 167 -2.36 -1.93 -9.68
C SER A 167 -1.78 -1.16 -10.86
N GLY A 168 -0.96 -0.13 -10.58
CA GLY A 168 -0.48 0.83 -11.55
C GLY A 168 -1.43 2.01 -11.78
N ASP A 169 -2.42 2.21 -10.91
CA ASP A 169 -3.43 3.26 -11.02
C ASP A 169 -2.89 4.70 -10.99
N PHE A 170 -1.67 4.88 -10.47
CA PHE A 170 -0.91 6.15 -10.45
C PHE A 170 -0.20 6.45 -11.76
N ASP A 171 -0.11 5.48 -12.68
CA ASP A 171 0.56 5.62 -13.97
C ASP A 171 -0.44 6.17 -14.99
N VAL A 172 -0.22 7.42 -15.42
CA VAL A 172 -1.12 8.11 -16.34
C VAL A 172 -1.07 7.57 -17.78
N GLU A 173 0.00 6.84 -18.11
CA GLU A 173 0.16 6.19 -19.41
C GLU A 173 -0.53 4.82 -19.46
N LEU A 174 -0.84 4.24 -18.30
CA LEU A 174 -1.54 2.97 -18.23
C LEU A 174 -3.05 3.18 -18.40
N SER A 175 -3.68 2.40 -19.30
CA SER A 175 -5.13 2.47 -19.43
C SER A 175 -5.84 1.93 -18.18
N PRO A 176 -7.03 2.45 -17.82
CA PRO A 176 -7.80 1.91 -16.71
C PRO A 176 -8.12 0.41 -16.85
N ASP A 177 -8.29 -0.09 -18.06
CA ASP A 177 -8.52 -1.52 -18.30
C ASP A 177 -7.25 -2.34 -18.04
N ASP A 178 -6.10 -1.90 -18.52
CA ASP A 178 -4.82 -2.56 -18.22
C ASP A 178 -4.53 -2.59 -16.72
N CYS A 179 -4.85 -1.51 -16.00
CA CYS A 179 -4.77 -1.46 -14.55
C CYS A 179 -5.67 -2.52 -13.90
N LEU A 180 -6.91 -2.66 -14.36
CA LEU A 180 -7.81 -3.73 -13.90
C LEU A 180 -7.22 -5.11 -14.21
N GLN A 181 -6.73 -5.33 -15.44
CA GLN A 181 -6.12 -6.61 -15.85
C GLN A 181 -4.88 -6.94 -15.02
N ASN A 182 -4.08 -5.95 -14.63
CA ASN A 182 -2.95 -6.14 -13.72
C ASN A 182 -3.40 -6.78 -12.40
N ILE A 183 -4.50 -6.31 -11.83
CA ILE A 183 -5.03 -6.87 -10.59
C ILE A 183 -5.61 -8.27 -10.82
N LEU A 184 -6.47 -8.43 -11.84
CA LEU A 184 -7.16 -9.69 -12.08
C LEU A 184 -6.22 -10.86 -12.41
N ARG A 185 -5.18 -10.61 -13.19
CA ARG A 185 -4.20 -11.64 -13.62
C ARG A 185 -3.22 -12.04 -12.53
N HIS A 186 -2.89 -11.13 -11.60
CA HIS A 186 -1.81 -11.35 -10.64
C HIS A 186 -2.29 -11.62 -9.22
N SER A 187 -3.54 -11.31 -8.88
CA SER A 187 -4.09 -11.58 -7.55
C SER A 187 -4.42 -13.04 -7.34
N ARG A 188 -4.23 -13.49 -6.11
CA ARG A 188 -4.55 -14.82 -5.61
C ARG A 188 -5.17 -14.71 -4.23
N GLY A 189 -5.67 -15.81 -3.68
CA GLY A 189 -6.11 -15.82 -2.29
C GLY A 189 -5.08 -15.18 -1.38
N GLY A 190 -5.51 -14.32 -0.49
CA GLY A 190 -4.63 -13.60 0.43
C GLY A 190 -3.81 -12.45 -0.16
N SER A 191 -3.96 -12.10 -1.45
CA SER A 191 -3.21 -10.98 -2.02
C SER A 191 -3.59 -9.65 -1.38
N ILE A 192 -2.57 -8.83 -1.08
CA ILE A 192 -2.71 -7.41 -0.75
C ILE A 192 -2.53 -6.62 -2.04
N VAL A 193 -3.59 -5.92 -2.45
CA VAL A 193 -3.63 -5.08 -3.66
C VAL A 193 -3.55 -3.62 -3.26
N VAL A 194 -2.69 -2.86 -3.94
CA VAL A 194 -2.55 -1.42 -3.73
C VAL A 194 -3.24 -0.65 -4.85
N LEU A 195 -4.10 0.26 -4.42
CA LEU A 195 -4.67 1.38 -5.16
C LEU A 195 -4.30 2.67 -4.43
N HIS A 196 -4.51 3.82 -5.04
CA HIS A 196 -4.19 5.11 -4.43
C HIS A 196 -5.42 6.00 -4.30
N ASP A 197 -5.56 6.61 -3.12
CA ASP A 197 -6.62 7.58 -2.80
C ASP A 197 -6.06 9.01 -2.98
N ASN A 198 -5.81 9.38 -4.23
CA ASN A 198 -5.35 10.71 -4.60
C ASN A 198 -5.92 11.16 -5.95
N SER A 199 -5.81 12.45 -6.26
CA SER A 199 -6.39 13.04 -7.49
C SER A 199 -5.83 12.47 -8.79
N LYS A 200 -4.56 12.03 -8.81
CA LYS A 200 -3.94 11.45 -10.02
C LYS A 200 -4.57 10.12 -10.39
N SER A 201 -4.89 9.31 -9.39
CA SER A 201 -5.47 7.98 -9.57
C SER A 201 -6.98 8.01 -9.75
N ALA A 202 -7.66 9.14 -9.49
CA ALA A 202 -9.12 9.22 -9.43
C ALA A 202 -9.82 8.64 -10.67
N LYS A 203 -9.39 9.02 -11.88
CA LYS A 203 -9.97 8.51 -13.14
C LYS A 203 -9.87 7.00 -13.24
N THR A 204 -8.70 6.45 -12.92
CA THR A 204 -8.42 5.00 -13.00
C THR A 204 -9.17 4.24 -11.91
N VAL A 205 -9.13 4.72 -10.66
CA VAL A 205 -9.82 4.07 -9.54
C VAL A 205 -11.34 4.06 -9.73
N ASN A 206 -11.94 5.14 -10.24
CA ASN A 206 -13.36 5.21 -10.57
C ASN A 206 -13.78 4.15 -11.60
N TYR A 207 -12.90 3.78 -12.50
CA TYR A 207 -13.15 2.71 -13.47
C TYR A 207 -12.91 1.31 -12.88
N VAL A 208 -11.78 1.16 -12.15
CA VAL A 208 -11.28 -0.14 -11.69
C VAL A 208 -12.08 -0.67 -10.50
N LEU A 209 -12.34 0.16 -9.48
CA LEU A 209 -12.87 -0.32 -8.20
C LEU A 209 -14.23 -1.02 -8.33
N PRO A 210 -15.26 -0.48 -9.00
CA PRO A 210 -16.55 -1.16 -9.12
C PRO A 210 -16.43 -2.51 -9.85
N ARG A 211 -15.66 -2.55 -10.95
CA ARG A 211 -15.45 -3.77 -11.76
C ARG A 211 -14.67 -4.85 -11.03
N LEU A 212 -13.72 -4.44 -10.22
CA LEU A 212 -12.94 -5.33 -9.37
C LEU A 212 -13.83 -5.95 -8.27
N LEU A 213 -14.65 -5.14 -7.60
CA LEU A 213 -15.59 -5.61 -6.58
C LEU A 213 -16.59 -6.60 -7.18
N GLU A 214 -17.24 -6.25 -8.29
CA GLU A 214 -18.15 -7.11 -9.03
C GLU A 214 -17.49 -8.45 -9.38
N TYR A 215 -16.32 -8.40 -10.04
CA TYR A 215 -15.60 -9.59 -10.46
C TYR A 215 -15.32 -10.58 -9.33
N TYR A 216 -14.82 -10.09 -8.20
CA TYR A 216 -14.42 -10.96 -7.08
C TYR A 216 -15.63 -11.44 -6.26
N ILE A 217 -16.58 -10.56 -5.96
CA ILE A 217 -17.73 -10.89 -5.10
C ILE A 217 -18.66 -11.87 -5.82
N GLU A 218 -18.95 -11.70 -7.11
CA GLU A 218 -19.74 -12.65 -7.89
C GLU A 218 -19.11 -14.06 -7.96
N ARG A 219 -17.79 -14.16 -7.75
CA ARG A 219 -17.05 -15.44 -7.72
C ARG A 219 -16.86 -15.99 -6.30
N GLY A 220 -17.59 -15.43 -5.34
CA GLY A 220 -17.58 -15.86 -3.94
C GLY A 220 -16.29 -15.52 -3.19
N TRP A 221 -15.62 -14.43 -3.57
CA TRP A 221 -14.50 -13.89 -2.83
C TRP A 221 -14.98 -12.88 -1.80
N GLU A 222 -14.24 -12.77 -0.70
CA GLU A 222 -14.41 -11.72 0.27
C GLU A 222 -13.35 -10.63 0.11
N LEU A 223 -13.76 -9.37 0.26
CA LEU A 223 -12.87 -8.21 0.32
C LEU A 223 -12.74 -7.81 1.78
N ARG A 224 -11.56 -8.04 2.37
CA ARG A 224 -11.30 -7.78 3.79
C ARG A 224 -10.28 -6.67 4.00
N LYS A 225 -10.42 -5.97 5.11
CA LYS A 225 -9.39 -5.08 5.66
C LYS A 225 -8.29 -5.91 6.35
N ILE A 226 -7.09 -5.36 6.44
CA ILE A 226 -6.00 -5.96 7.22
C ILE A 226 -6.29 -5.74 8.70
N ASP A 227 -6.26 -6.82 9.49
CA ASP A 227 -6.38 -6.73 10.94
C ASP A 227 -5.09 -6.10 11.51
N PRO A 228 -5.16 -4.97 12.25
CA PRO A 228 -3.99 -4.35 12.85
C PRO A 228 -3.28 -5.21 13.91
N ASN A 229 -3.91 -6.30 14.37
CA ASN A 229 -3.33 -7.24 15.33
C ASN A 229 -2.85 -8.55 14.67
N TYR A 230 -2.88 -8.64 13.33
CA TYR A 230 -2.42 -9.83 12.64
C TYR A 230 -0.92 -10.09 12.89
N GLY A 231 -0.58 -11.28 13.38
CA GLY A 231 0.80 -11.69 13.65
C GLY A 231 1.34 -11.33 15.04
N ASN A 232 0.50 -10.80 15.94
CA ASN A 232 0.82 -10.57 17.36
C ASN A 232 0.34 -11.73 18.22
#